data_3a97ae16ecb5b7d1b9b3f278df774c94
#
_entry.id   3a97ae16ecb5b7d1b9b3f278df774c94
#
_cell.length_a   1.000
_cell.length_b   1.000
_cell.length_c   1.000
_cell.angle_alpha   90.00
_cell.angle_beta   90.00
_cell.angle_gamma   90.00
#
_symmetry.space_group_name_H-M   'P 1'
#
loop_
_entity.id
_entity.type
_entity.pdbx_description
1 polymer ?
#
loop_
_entity_poly.entity_id
_entity_poly.type
_entity_poly.pdbx_seq_one_letter_code
_entity_poly.pdbx_strand_id
1 'polypeptide(L)'
;FACQPFSLRTLFTLVQGFAKRCENVVIENQDFETLIKHYDRPTTFIYCDPPYYTSEYVYDCGFTWEDHIRLYHALAGMKGKFLLSYNDCPEIRELYKEYSFFDFKRVHSMAQKYEAGKEFPELLIANYDLFERERQKPYQLTLFDSVNKPMDYEKVLKENIICRMKR
;
A
#
# COMPACT_ATOMS: atom_id res chain seq x y z
N PHE A 1 -31.38 15.16 6.66
CA PHE A 1 -30.50 14.10 7.16
C PHE A 1 -30.99 13.75 8.57
N ALA A 2 -31.61 12.58 8.73
CA ALA A 2 -31.95 12.05 10.06
C ALA A 2 -30.66 11.64 10.75
N CYS A 3 -30.26 12.37 11.77
CA CYS A 3 -29.14 12.00 12.62
C CYS A 3 -29.53 10.72 13.36
N GLN A 4 -28.88 9.61 13.09
CA GLN A 4 -29.13 8.39 13.87
C GLN A 4 -28.72 8.62 15.33
N PRO A 5 -29.55 8.25 16.30
CA PRO A 5 -29.22 8.46 17.70
C PRO A 5 -27.96 7.69 18.07
N PHE A 6 -27.02 8.40 18.70
CA PHE A 6 -25.76 7.83 19.18
C PHE A 6 -26.05 6.82 20.31
N SER A 7 -25.68 5.57 20.12
CA SER A 7 -25.86 4.52 21.12
C SER A 7 -24.59 4.31 21.94
N LEU A 8 -24.61 4.66 23.22
CA LEU A 8 -23.51 4.38 24.17
C LEU A 8 -23.13 2.90 24.23
N ARG A 9 -24.13 2.00 24.11
CA ARG A 9 -23.90 0.56 24.09
C ARG A 9 -23.08 0.12 22.88
N THR A 10 -23.39 0.68 21.72
CA THR A 10 -22.64 0.42 20.48
C THR A 10 -21.22 0.95 20.58
N LEU A 11 -21.03 2.17 21.13
CA LEU A 11 -19.70 2.73 21.38
C LEU A 11 -18.88 1.82 22.29
N PHE A 12 -19.46 1.38 23.42
CA PHE A 12 -18.74 0.52 24.37
C PHE A 12 -18.27 -0.79 23.72
N THR A 13 -19.11 -1.42 22.92
CA THR A 13 -18.76 -2.64 22.17
C THR A 13 -17.62 -2.38 21.16
N LEU A 14 -17.67 -1.25 20.44
CA LEU A 14 -16.64 -0.86 19.49
C LEU A 14 -15.29 -0.59 20.19
N VAL A 15 -15.31 0.11 21.33
CA VAL A 15 -14.10 0.40 22.11
C VAL A 15 -13.48 -0.89 22.66
N GLN A 16 -14.28 -1.81 23.18
CA GLN A 16 -13.79 -3.11 23.64
C GLN A 16 -13.19 -3.94 22.48
N GLY A 17 -13.86 -3.96 21.33
CA GLY A 17 -13.36 -4.63 20.14
C GLY A 17 -12.04 -4.02 19.64
N PHE A 18 -11.92 -2.70 19.68
CA PHE A 18 -10.69 -1.98 19.35
C PHE A 18 -9.56 -2.30 20.34
N ALA A 19 -9.83 -2.21 21.64
CA ALA A 19 -8.84 -2.54 22.69
C ALA A 19 -8.27 -3.95 22.50
N LYS A 20 -9.14 -4.95 22.28
CA LYS A 20 -8.73 -6.33 22.03
C LYS A 20 -7.84 -6.46 20.78
N ARG A 21 -8.13 -5.71 19.71
CA ARG A 21 -7.28 -5.72 18.49
C ARG A 21 -5.93 -5.07 18.71
N CYS A 22 -5.83 -4.14 19.66
CA CYS A 22 -4.61 -3.41 19.97
C CYS A 22 -3.73 -4.06 21.06
N GLU A 23 -4.15 -5.17 21.66
CA GLU A 23 -3.41 -5.83 22.75
C GLU A 23 -1.94 -6.16 22.41
N ASN A 24 -1.64 -6.42 21.14
CA ASN A 24 -0.29 -6.74 20.66
C ASN A 24 0.26 -5.67 19.71
N VAL A 25 -0.28 -4.45 19.76
CA VAL A 25 0.16 -3.33 18.91
C VAL A 25 1.04 -2.41 19.72
N VAL A 26 2.23 -2.14 19.20
CA VAL A 26 3.13 -1.11 19.72
C VAL A 26 2.95 0.13 18.86
N ILE A 27 2.69 1.27 19.50
CA ILE A 27 2.56 2.57 18.81
C ILE A 27 3.80 3.38 19.19
N GLU A 28 4.56 3.78 18.17
CA GLU A 28 5.78 4.55 18.33
C GLU A 28 5.72 5.84 17.52
N ASN A 29 6.35 6.90 18.04
CA ASN A 29 6.55 8.16 17.34
C ASN A 29 8.06 8.41 17.24
N GLN A 30 8.69 7.82 16.23
CA GLN A 30 10.13 7.88 15.99
C GLN A 30 10.41 8.26 14.52
N ASP A 31 11.63 8.71 14.27
CA ASP A 31 12.13 8.83 12.90
C ASP A 31 12.10 7.47 12.20
N PHE A 32 11.63 7.44 10.94
CA PHE A 32 11.42 6.22 10.18
C PHE A 32 12.72 5.41 9.98
N GLU A 33 13.87 6.08 9.80
CA GLU A 33 15.15 5.42 9.62
C GLU A 33 15.56 4.66 10.90
N THR A 34 15.36 5.28 12.05
CA THR A 34 15.60 4.64 13.36
C THR A 34 14.67 3.46 13.55
N LEU A 35 13.40 3.60 13.22
CA LEU A 35 12.38 2.56 13.37
C LEU A 35 12.67 1.39 12.42
N ILE A 36 12.97 1.64 11.16
CA ILE A 36 13.34 0.61 10.18
C ILE A 36 14.55 -0.19 10.70
N LYS A 37 15.63 0.48 11.11
CA LYS A 37 16.84 -0.16 11.64
C LYS A 37 16.55 -0.99 12.90
N HIS A 38 15.67 -0.51 13.76
CA HIS A 38 15.33 -1.20 15.03
C HIS A 38 14.59 -2.51 14.78
N TYR A 39 13.65 -2.51 13.83
CA TYR A 39 12.77 -3.67 13.57
C TYR A 39 13.22 -4.56 12.42
N ASP A 40 14.26 -4.20 11.67
CA ASP A 40 14.71 -4.98 10.52
C ASP A 40 15.22 -6.37 10.91
N ARG A 41 14.50 -7.39 10.49
CA ARG A 41 14.82 -8.83 10.62
C ARG A 41 14.42 -9.52 9.30
N PRO A 42 14.99 -10.68 8.96
CA PRO A 42 14.60 -11.43 7.75
C PRO A 42 13.10 -11.78 7.68
N THR A 43 12.43 -11.82 8.83
CA THR A 43 10.98 -12.11 8.95
C THR A 43 10.13 -10.84 9.05
N THR A 44 10.73 -9.66 9.08
CA THR A 44 10.01 -8.40 9.18
C THR A 44 9.38 -8.03 7.84
N PHE A 45 8.15 -7.55 7.91
CA PHE A 45 7.47 -6.89 6.79
C PHE A 45 7.14 -5.46 7.20
N ILE A 46 7.59 -4.49 6.42
CA ILE A 46 7.31 -3.07 6.65
C ILE A 46 6.42 -2.54 5.52
N TYR A 47 5.30 -1.94 5.89
CA TYR A 47 4.50 -1.14 4.97
C TYR A 47 4.80 0.34 5.24
N CYS A 48 5.20 1.05 4.19
CA CYS A 48 5.48 2.48 4.22
C CYS A 48 4.46 3.24 3.39
N ASP A 49 3.92 4.31 3.97
CA ASP A 49 2.98 5.24 3.32
C ASP A 49 3.43 6.68 3.65
N PRO A 50 4.57 7.13 3.07
CA PRO A 50 5.10 8.47 3.33
C PRO A 50 4.23 9.53 2.66
N PRO A 51 4.42 10.83 3.00
CA PRO A 51 3.88 11.92 2.20
C PRO A 51 4.26 11.75 0.74
N TYR A 52 3.29 11.91 -0.17
CA TYR A 52 3.55 11.71 -1.60
C TYR A 52 4.36 12.86 -2.18
N TYR A 53 5.28 12.54 -3.06
CA TYR A 53 6.11 13.53 -3.76
C TYR A 53 5.24 14.57 -4.46
N THR A 54 5.60 15.83 -4.34
CA THR A 54 4.86 17.04 -4.76
C THR A 54 3.57 17.35 -3.98
N SER A 55 3.21 16.55 -2.97
CA SER A 55 2.06 16.81 -2.10
C SER A 55 2.41 16.81 -0.60
N GLU A 56 3.70 16.88 -0.27
CA GLU A 56 4.22 16.87 1.11
C GLU A 56 3.67 18.03 1.93
N TYR A 57 3.39 19.16 1.27
CA TYR A 57 2.82 20.36 1.89
C TYR A 57 1.43 20.16 2.50
N VAL A 58 0.73 19.11 2.09
CA VAL A 58 -0.59 18.73 2.66
C VAL A 58 -0.43 18.24 4.11
N TYR A 59 0.76 17.75 4.44
CA TYR A 59 1.11 17.24 5.75
C TYR A 59 2.05 18.25 6.40
N ASP A 60 1.69 18.78 7.55
CA ASP A 60 2.56 19.70 8.33
C ASP A 60 3.67 18.92 9.07
N CYS A 61 4.46 18.16 8.32
CA CYS A 61 5.52 17.29 8.85
C CYS A 61 6.93 17.64 8.34
N GLY A 62 7.04 18.63 7.45
CA GLY A 62 8.34 19.08 6.94
C GLY A 62 9.09 18.01 6.12
N PHE A 63 8.39 17.03 5.53
CA PHE A 63 9.01 15.99 4.71
C PHE A 63 9.52 16.60 3.40
N THR A 64 10.79 16.33 3.06
CA THR A 64 11.48 16.93 1.91
C THR A 64 11.95 15.85 0.92
N TRP A 65 12.50 16.29 -0.23
CA TRP A 65 13.10 15.36 -1.19
C TRP A 65 14.27 14.56 -0.57
N GLU A 66 15.04 15.18 0.30
CA GLU A 66 16.11 14.53 1.04
C GLU A 66 15.58 13.40 1.92
N ASP A 67 14.37 13.55 2.48
CA ASP A 67 13.74 12.50 3.28
C ASP A 67 13.25 11.33 2.41
N HIS A 68 12.80 11.58 1.17
CA HIS A 68 12.52 10.52 0.20
C HIS A 68 13.77 9.71 -0.11
N ILE A 69 14.92 10.37 -0.31
CA ILE A 69 16.22 9.71 -0.52
C ILE A 69 16.66 8.94 0.72
N ARG A 70 16.51 9.51 1.93
CA ARG A 70 16.79 8.82 3.20
C ARG A 70 15.96 7.55 3.34
N LEU A 71 14.67 7.63 3.02
CA LEU A 71 13.77 6.48 3.06
C LEU A 71 14.21 5.38 2.09
N TYR A 72 14.57 5.77 0.86
CA TYR A 72 15.14 4.82 -0.11
C TYR A 72 16.37 4.10 0.46
N HIS A 73 17.34 4.82 1.03
CA HIS A 73 18.54 4.21 1.61
C HIS A 73 18.24 3.32 2.81
N ALA A 74 17.30 3.69 3.66
CA ALA A 74 16.87 2.86 4.78
C ALA A 74 16.25 1.54 4.32
N LEU A 75 15.42 1.59 3.27
CA LEU A 75 14.77 0.42 2.68
C LEU A 75 15.73 -0.45 1.87
N ALA A 76 16.69 0.15 1.15
CA ALA A 76 17.71 -0.57 0.36
C ALA A 76 18.61 -1.45 1.24
N GLY A 77 18.85 -1.06 2.49
CA GLY A 77 19.65 -1.82 3.45
C GLY A 77 18.90 -2.92 4.20
N MET A 78 17.59 -3.09 3.99
CA MET A 78 16.76 -4.01 4.76
C MET A 78 17.03 -5.48 4.45
N LYS A 79 17.01 -6.30 5.51
CA LYS A 79 17.01 -7.77 5.44
C LYS A 79 15.60 -8.34 5.27
N GLY A 80 14.61 -7.61 5.75
CA GLY A 80 13.21 -7.94 5.66
C GLY A 80 12.57 -7.56 4.34
N LYS A 81 11.25 -7.70 4.25
CA LYS A 81 10.46 -7.30 3.10
C LYS A 81 9.79 -5.95 3.35
N PHE A 82 9.70 -5.12 2.32
CA PHE A 82 8.91 -3.90 2.39
C PHE A 82 7.90 -3.80 1.25
N LEU A 83 6.84 -3.07 1.52
CA LEU A 83 5.87 -2.59 0.55
C LEU A 83 5.70 -1.08 0.78
N LEU A 84 5.87 -0.30 -0.25
CA LEU A 84 5.87 1.15 -0.21
C LEU A 84 4.81 1.68 -1.18
N SER A 85 3.95 2.60 -0.75
CA SER A 85 2.98 3.29 -1.59
C SER A 85 3.45 4.70 -1.96
N TYR A 86 3.26 5.08 -3.23
CA TYR A 86 3.56 6.41 -3.74
C TYR A 86 2.61 6.82 -4.86
N ASN A 87 2.55 8.13 -5.15
CA ASN A 87 2.04 8.63 -6.41
C ASN A 87 2.95 8.23 -7.57
N ASP A 88 2.36 7.94 -8.72
CA ASP A 88 3.12 7.64 -9.92
C ASP A 88 3.73 8.91 -10.52
N CYS A 89 5.04 9.03 -10.42
CA CYS A 89 5.81 10.11 -11.03
C CYS A 89 7.20 9.65 -11.44
N PRO A 90 7.83 10.32 -12.43
CA PRO A 90 9.14 9.93 -12.96
C PRO A 90 10.24 9.88 -11.90
N GLU A 91 10.24 10.83 -10.96
CA GLU A 91 11.25 10.93 -9.91
C GLU A 91 11.24 9.73 -8.98
N ILE A 92 10.05 9.28 -8.55
CA ILE A 92 9.90 8.10 -7.71
C ILE A 92 10.23 6.83 -8.49
N ARG A 93 9.81 6.72 -9.75
CA ARG A 93 10.18 5.58 -10.60
C ARG A 93 11.69 5.47 -10.81
N GLU A 94 12.39 6.58 -11.01
CA GLU A 94 13.85 6.58 -11.14
C GLU A 94 14.53 6.22 -9.81
N LEU A 95 14.05 6.77 -8.69
CA LEU A 95 14.61 6.51 -7.36
C LEU A 95 14.54 5.01 -6.99
N TYR A 96 13.43 4.36 -7.33
CA TYR A 96 13.16 2.97 -6.96
C TYR A 96 13.26 1.97 -8.12
N LYS A 97 13.93 2.33 -9.23
CA LYS A 97 13.98 1.55 -10.48
C LYS A 97 14.45 0.10 -10.34
N GLU A 98 15.17 -0.22 -9.26
CA GLU A 98 15.69 -1.58 -8.99
C GLU A 98 14.63 -2.51 -8.37
N TYR A 99 13.46 -1.99 -8.00
CA TYR A 99 12.44 -2.72 -7.29
C TYR A 99 11.25 -3.10 -8.16
N SER A 100 10.42 -3.98 -7.65
CA SER A 100 9.19 -4.41 -8.32
C SER A 100 8.11 -3.35 -8.17
N PHE A 101 7.48 -2.95 -9.29
CA PHE A 101 6.38 -2.00 -9.34
C PHE A 101 5.05 -2.69 -9.60
N PHE A 102 3.99 -2.19 -8.98
CA PHE A 102 2.61 -2.46 -9.33
C PHE A 102 1.87 -1.15 -9.50
N ASP A 103 1.41 -0.90 -10.72
CA ASP A 103 0.66 0.31 -11.08
C ASP A 103 -0.82 0.10 -10.81
N PHE A 104 -1.46 1.06 -10.13
CA PHE A 104 -2.90 1.06 -9.93
C PHE A 104 -3.46 2.48 -9.92
N LYS A 105 -4.77 2.58 -10.01
CA LYS A 105 -5.47 3.85 -9.95
C LYS A 105 -6.41 3.86 -8.76
N ARG A 106 -6.36 4.92 -7.99
CA ARG A 106 -7.24 5.13 -6.84
C ARG A 106 -8.16 6.32 -7.07
N VAL A 107 -9.44 6.12 -6.76
CA VAL A 107 -10.39 7.22 -6.67
C VAL A 107 -10.32 7.80 -5.26
N HIS A 108 -9.85 9.04 -5.14
CA HIS A 108 -9.72 9.71 -3.85
C HIS A 108 -11.10 10.09 -3.32
N SER A 109 -11.46 9.61 -2.12
CA SER A 109 -12.77 9.90 -1.51
C SER A 109 -13.00 11.39 -1.26
N MET A 110 -11.94 12.15 -0.94
CA MET A 110 -12.03 13.61 -0.77
C MET A 110 -12.13 14.35 -2.10
N ALA A 111 -11.52 13.86 -3.17
CA ALA A 111 -11.63 14.45 -4.50
C ALA A 111 -13.04 14.25 -5.09
N GLN A 112 -13.79 13.23 -4.68
CA GLN A 112 -15.19 13.02 -5.09
C GLN A 112 -16.11 14.20 -4.75
N LYS A 113 -15.73 15.04 -3.79
CA LYS A 113 -16.49 16.23 -3.39
C LYS A 113 -16.38 17.37 -4.41
N TYR A 114 -15.29 17.39 -5.20
CA TYR A 114 -14.98 18.46 -6.16
C TYR A 114 -14.94 17.96 -7.61
N GLU A 115 -14.47 16.75 -7.85
CA GLU A 115 -14.35 16.09 -9.15
C GLU A 115 -14.73 14.61 -9.02
N ALA A 116 -16.01 14.30 -9.18
CA ALA A 116 -16.48 12.92 -9.04
C ALA A 116 -15.81 12.00 -10.06
N GLY A 117 -15.18 10.92 -9.59
CA GLY A 117 -14.58 9.89 -10.45
C GLY A 117 -13.15 10.18 -10.92
N LYS A 118 -12.49 11.23 -10.42
CA LYS A 118 -11.08 11.48 -10.76
C LYS A 118 -10.20 10.36 -10.21
N GLU A 119 -9.49 9.70 -11.11
CA GLU A 119 -8.52 8.66 -10.79
C GLU A 119 -7.13 9.27 -10.68
N PHE A 120 -6.42 8.86 -9.65
CA PHE A 120 -5.02 9.23 -9.43
C PHE A 120 -4.14 8.00 -9.62
N PRO A 121 -3.10 8.09 -10.46
CA PRO A 121 -2.16 6.99 -10.63
C PRO A 121 -1.30 6.85 -9.37
N GLU A 122 -1.20 5.63 -8.87
CA GLU A 122 -0.41 5.28 -7.70
C GLU A 122 0.45 4.04 -7.97
N LEU A 123 1.52 3.92 -7.20
CA LEU A 123 2.48 2.83 -7.26
C LEU A 123 2.51 2.06 -5.94
N LEU A 124 2.61 0.74 -6.03
CA LEU A 124 3.17 -0.07 -4.97
C LEU A 124 4.57 -0.53 -5.41
N ILE A 125 5.53 -0.37 -4.52
CA ILE A 125 6.95 -0.67 -4.74
C ILE A 125 7.39 -1.68 -3.70
N ALA A 126 8.06 -2.76 -4.11
CA ALA A 126 8.46 -3.83 -3.20
C ALA A 126 9.84 -4.41 -3.53
N ASN A 127 10.58 -4.86 -2.51
CA ASN A 127 11.84 -5.59 -2.67
C ASN A 127 11.64 -7.10 -2.89
N TYR A 128 10.45 -7.52 -3.24
CA TYR A 128 10.10 -8.90 -3.55
C TYR A 128 9.12 -8.93 -4.72
N ASP A 129 8.97 -10.10 -5.32
CA ASP A 129 8.02 -10.30 -6.41
C ASP A 129 6.57 -10.26 -5.88
N LEU A 130 5.84 -9.21 -6.23
CA LEU A 130 4.45 -9.00 -5.81
C LEU A 130 3.50 -10.08 -6.31
N PHE A 131 3.87 -10.80 -7.37
CA PHE A 131 3.03 -11.80 -8.02
C PHE A 131 3.47 -13.25 -7.79
N GLU A 132 4.52 -13.47 -7.02
CA GLU A 132 5.08 -14.81 -6.77
C GLU A 132 4.01 -15.77 -6.27
N ARG A 133 3.23 -15.37 -5.28
CA ARG A 133 2.18 -16.19 -4.68
C ARG A 133 1.05 -16.52 -5.66
N GLU A 134 0.72 -15.59 -6.56
CA GLU A 134 -0.33 -15.81 -7.56
C GLU A 134 0.16 -16.78 -8.66
N ARG A 135 1.43 -16.68 -9.05
CA ARG A 135 2.05 -17.63 -10.01
C ARG A 135 2.20 -19.03 -9.45
N GLN A 136 2.37 -19.18 -8.14
CA GLN A 136 2.50 -20.47 -7.47
C GLN A 136 1.15 -21.16 -7.22
N LYS A 137 0.01 -20.47 -7.37
CA LYS A 137 -1.30 -21.12 -7.26
C LYS A 137 -1.50 -22.07 -8.42
N PRO A 138 -1.96 -23.32 -8.17
CA PRO A 138 -2.31 -24.22 -9.25
C PRO A 138 -3.41 -23.55 -10.09
N TYR A 139 -3.15 -23.44 -11.40
CA TYR A 139 -4.11 -22.92 -12.35
C TYR A 139 -5.27 -23.90 -12.48
N GLN A 140 -6.47 -23.48 -12.12
CA GLN A 140 -7.67 -24.25 -12.35
C GLN A 140 -8.25 -23.85 -13.70
N LEU A 141 -8.07 -24.70 -14.71
CA LEU A 141 -8.70 -24.54 -16.01
C LEU A 141 -10.22 -24.46 -15.84
N THR A 142 -10.82 -23.40 -16.33
CA THR A 142 -12.27 -23.33 -16.50
C THR A 142 -12.65 -23.99 -17.83
N LEU A 143 -13.89 -24.48 -17.93
CA LEU A 143 -14.41 -25.18 -19.14
C LEU A 143 -14.37 -24.33 -20.42
N PHE A 144 -14.12 -23.02 -20.29
CA PHE A 144 -14.09 -22.02 -21.37
C PHE A 144 -12.69 -21.53 -21.73
N ASP A 145 -11.66 -22.01 -21.03
CA ASP A 145 -10.29 -21.64 -21.35
C ASP A 145 -9.83 -22.42 -22.57
N SER A 146 -9.64 -21.75 -23.70
CA SER A 146 -9.09 -22.37 -24.89
C SER A 146 -7.63 -22.77 -24.64
N VAL A 147 -7.34 -24.05 -24.75
CA VAL A 147 -6.06 -24.72 -24.44
C VAL A 147 -4.85 -24.15 -25.22
N ASN A 148 -5.04 -23.26 -26.19
CA ASN A 148 -4.02 -22.79 -27.14
C ASN A 148 -3.66 -21.30 -27.06
N LYS A 149 -4.09 -20.53 -26.06
CA LYS A 149 -3.58 -19.17 -25.90
C LYS A 149 -2.65 -19.12 -24.70
N PRO A 150 -1.39 -18.70 -24.86
CA PRO A 150 -0.56 -18.37 -23.72
C PRO A 150 -1.28 -17.25 -22.94
N MET A 151 -1.61 -17.55 -21.70
CA MET A 151 -2.33 -16.61 -20.84
C MET A 151 -1.34 -15.52 -20.38
N ASP A 152 -1.71 -14.29 -20.63
CA ASP A 152 -0.99 -13.15 -20.08
C ASP A 152 -1.35 -13.05 -18.58
N TYR A 153 -0.56 -13.74 -17.77
CA TYR A 153 -0.76 -13.78 -16.31
C TYR A 153 -0.70 -12.39 -15.68
N GLU A 154 0.11 -11.49 -16.20
CA GLU A 154 0.22 -10.13 -15.67
C GLU A 154 -1.09 -9.35 -15.85
N LYS A 155 -1.74 -9.49 -17.00
CA LYS A 155 -3.02 -8.83 -17.28
C LYS A 155 -4.14 -9.38 -16.38
N VAL A 156 -4.22 -10.70 -16.25
CA VAL A 156 -5.25 -11.36 -15.40
C VAL A 156 -5.06 -11.02 -13.92
N LEU A 157 -3.82 -10.93 -13.47
CA LEU A 157 -3.52 -10.55 -12.08
C LEU A 157 -3.86 -9.09 -11.80
N LYS A 158 -3.53 -8.17 -12.71
CA LYS A 158 -3.90 -6.75 -12.60
C LYS A 158 -5.42 -6.59 -12.49
N GLU A 159 -6.19 -7.28 -13.32
CA GLU A 159 -7.66 -7.24 -13.30
C GLU A 159 -8.25 -7.80 -11.98
N ASN A 160 -7.71 -8.90 -11.46
CA ASN A 160 -8.18 -9.53 -10.22
C ASN A 160 -7.84 -8.72 -8.96
N ILE A 161 -6.68 -8.09 -8.92
CA ILE A 161 -6.27 -7.23 -7.80
C ILE A 161 -7.12 -5.97 -7.75
N ILE A 162 -7.37 -5.33 -8.91
CA ILE A 162 -8.25 -4.16 -9.00
C ILE A 162 -9.68 -4.50 -8.54
N CYS A 163 -10.17 -5.71 -8.85
CA CYS A 163 -11.50 -6.16 -8.41
C CYS A 163 -11.59 -6.37 -6.88
N ARG A 164 -10.51 -6.80 -6.23
CA ARG A 164 -10.46 -6.98 -4.77
C ARG A 164 -10.30 -5.68 -3.99
N MET A 165 -9.67 -4.67 -4.58
CA MET A 165 -9.53 -3.33 -3.98
C MET A 165 -10.82 -2.49 -4.06
N LYS A 166 -11.79 -2.89 -4.90
CA LYS A 166 -13.09 -2.21 -5.06
C LYS A 166 -14.18 -2.71 -4.11
N ARG A 167 -13.90 -3.67 -3.24
CA ARG A 167 -14.79 -4.17 -2.18
C ARG A 167 -14.31 -3.73 -0.81
#